data_a7701cca39feaf35247666673a07ce26
#
_entry.id   a7701cca39feaf35247666673a07ce26
#
_cell.length_a   1.000
_cell.length_b   1.000
_cell.length_c   1.000
_cell.angle_alpha   90.00
_cell.angle_beta   90.00
_cell.angle_gamma   90.00
#
_symmetry.space_group_name_H-M   'P 1'
#
loop_
_entity.id
_entity.type
_entity.pdbx_description
1 polymer ?
#
loop_
_entity_poly.entity_id
_entity_poly.type
_entity_poly.pdbx_seq_one_letter_code
_entity_poly.pdbx_strand_id
1 'polypeptide(L)'
;PWLVIPIARRRMRQLVGHLILDSDGEALHQLLDDARARDRRLNLNLLGEAVLGAKEAERRLQDTMALLRDPMVDYVSVKASSVVSQLNPWDFDGSVERLVGTLRPLYRFAVDAPGQSSRTAPPFINLDMEEYHDLDLTLEVFERILSEDEFMGLEAGIVLQAYLPDSVAALDRLIDFARDRTARGGAPVKVRLVKGANLSMETVTADSHGWVRAPYATKAETDANYLRLLDRALRPDVADSLRVGVASHNLFSMAAAVELARARGVDKQIDAEMLQGMAPTQQKVIQEDVGRLILYTPVVDADSFDVAVSYLVRRLEENAAEENFLHAMTSVDESERAGGDGPSPKSPQSPMSGQEARFRQ
;
A
#
# COMPACT_ATOMS: atom_id res chain seq x y z
N PRO A 1 -0.12 -35.92 -12.88
CA PRO A 1 0.17 -34.47 -12.71
C PRO A 1 -0.80 -33.57 -13.48
N TRP A 2 -1.13 -33.89 -14.75
CA TRP A 2 -1.94 -33.03 -15.64
C TRP A 2 -3.40 -32.78 -15.18
N LEU A 3 -4.00 -33.67 -14.40
CA LEU A 3 -5.33 -33.48 -13.80
C LEU A 3 -5.25 -32.84 -12.41
N VAL A 4 -4.19 -33.11 -11.66
CA VAL A 4 -4.08 -32.63 -10.26
C VAL A 4 -3.83 -31.11 -10.21
N ILE A 5 -2.97 -30.60 -11.10
CA ILE A 5 -2.63 -29.17 -11.13
C ILE A 5 -3.85 -28.27 -11.40
N PRO A 6 -4.69 -28.52 -12.43
CA PRO A 6 -5.89 -27.73 -12.68
C PRO A 6 -6.90 -27.77 -11.51
N ILE A 7 -7.08 -28.94 -10.88
CA ILE A 7 -7.96 -29.10 -9.73
C ILE A 7 -7.43 -28.31 -8.52
N ALA A 8 -6.13 -28.43 -8.24
CA ALA A 8 -5.49 -27.71 -7.17
C ALA A 8 -5.57 -26.18 -7.37
N ARG A 9 -5.28 -25.69 -8.60
CA ARG A 9 -5.43 -24.27 -8.95
C ARG A 9 -6.86 -23.78 -8.76
N ARG A 10 -7.85 -24.54 -9.25
CA ARG A 10 -9.26 -24.19 -9.06
C ARG A 10 -9.65 -24.13 -7.59
N ARG A 11 -9.21 -25.10 -6.79
CA ARG A 11 -9.48 -25.12 -5.34
C ARG A 11 -8.81 -23.97 -4.62
N MET A 12 -7.55 -23.66 -4.98
CA MET A 12 -6.84 -22.53 -4.44
C MET A 12 -7.54 -21.21 -4.77
N ARG A 13 -7.95 -20.99 -6.03
CA ARG A 13 -8.74 -19.82 -6.40
C ARG A 13 -10.03 -19.68 -5.58
N GLN A 14 -10.74 -20.78 -5.33
CA GLN A 14 -11.94 -20.77 -4.48
C GLN A 14 -11.64 -20.37 -3.04
N LEU A 15 -10.51 -20.80 -2.49
CA LEU A 15 -10.11 -20.50 -1.11
C LEU A 15 -9.64 -19.05 -0.93
N VAL A 16 -9.00 -18.48 -1.94
CA VAL A 16 -8.37 -17.15 -1.84
C VAL A 16 -9.07 -16.06 -2.67
N GLY A 17 -10.15 -16.39 -3.37
CA GLY A 17 -10.86 -15.44 -4.22
C GLY A 17 -11.47 -14.22 -3.49
N HIS A 18 -11.53 -14.26 -2.16
CA HIS A 18 -11.88 -13.10 -1.35
C HIS A 18 -10.70 -12.16 -1.07
N LEU A 19 -9.47 -12.61 -1.33
CA LEU A 19 -8.23 -11.85 -1.12
C LEU A 19 -7.66 -11.29 -2.43
N ILE A 20 -7.84 -12.01 -3.54
CA ILE A 20 -7.30 -11.66 -4.86
C ILE A 20 -8.37 -11.90 -5.90
N LEU A 21 -8.58 -10.93 -6.78
CA LEU A 21 -9.62 -10.94 -7.81
C LEU A 21 -9.01 -10.96 -9.20
N ASP A 22 -9.76 -11.49 -10.17
CA ASP A 22 -9.40 -11.33 -11.58
C ASP A 22 -9.60 -9.87 -11.99
N SER A 23 -8.65 -9.31 -12.74
CA SER A 23 -8.55 -7.87 -13.05
C SER A 23 -9.63 -7.36 -14.01
N ASP A 24 -10.30 -8.26 -14.74
CA ASP A 24 -11.31 -7.97 -15.76
C ASP A 24 -12.64 -8.72 -15.52
N GLY A 25 -12.79 -9.33 -14.35
CA GLY A 25 -13.93 -10.18 -14.04
C GLY A 25 -15.16 -9.42 -13.54
N GLU A 26 -16.37 -10.00 -13.78
CA GLU A 26 -17.62 -9.53 -13.20
C GLU A 26 -17.55 -9.39 -11.66
N ALA A 27 -16.77 -10.26 -11.01
CA ALA A 27 -16.52 -10.22 -9.58
C ALA A 27 -15.83 -8.93 -9.12
N LEU A 28 -14.92 -8.37 -9.94
CA LEU A 28 -14.30 -7.07 -9.65
C LEU A 28 -15.34 -5.96 -9.71
N HIS A 29 -16.17 -5.91 -10.73
CA HIS A 29 -17.23 -4.89 -10.86
C HIS A 29 -18.24 -4.98 -9.71
N GLN A 30 -18.67 -6.17 -9.33
CA GLN A 30 -19.53 -6.37 -8.17
C GLN A 30 -18.88 -5.85 -6.88
N LEU A 31 -17.58 -6.12 -6.68
CA LEU A 31 -16.85 -5.61 -5.51
C LEU A 31 -16.73 -4.08 -5.53
N LEU A 32 -16.49 -3.48 -6.71
CA LEU A 32 -16.42 -2.01 -6.85
C LEU A 32 -17.77 -1.37 -6.52
N ASP A 33 -18.90 -1.94 -6.99
CA ASP A 33 -20.24 -1.48 -6.65
C ASP A 33 -20.54 -1.64 -5.15
N ASP A 34 -20.22 -2.79 -4.58
CA ASP A 34 -20.38 -3.06 -3.16
C ASP A 34 -19.55 -2.12 -2.28
N ALA A 35 -18.34 -1.80 -2.71
CA ALA A 35 -17.46 -0.86 -2.00
C ALA A 35 -18.05 0.56 -2.03
N ARG A 36 -18.52 1.02 -3.20
CA ARG A 36 -19.18 2.33 -3.36
C ARG A 36 -20.45 2.43 -2.52
N ALA A 37 -21.28 1.38 -2.51
CA ALA A 37 -22.50 1.34 -1.70
C ALA A 37 -22.24 1.45 -0.20
N ARG A 38 -21.01 1.14 0.24
CA ARG A 38 -20.56 1.23 1.64
C ARG A 38 -19.64 2.42 1.91
N ASP A 39 -19.53 3.36 0.99
CA ASP A 39 -18.61 4.50 1.07
C ASP A 39 -17.14 4.08 1.29
N ARG A 40 -16.72 3.04 0.58
CA ARG A 40 -15.35 2.54 0.56
C ARG A 40 -14.73 2.76 -0.80
N ARG A 41 -13.43 3.01 -0.81
CA ARG A 41 -12.65 3.13 -2.04
C ARG A 41 -11.72 1.94 -2.19
N LEU A 42 -11.63 1.39 -3.41
CA LEU A 42 -10.70 0.30 -3.70
C LEU A 42 -9.45 0.85 -4.39
N ASN A 43 -8.30 0.56 -3.82
CA ASN A 43 -7.02 0.78 -4.46
C ASN A 43 -6.60 -0.53 -5.14
N LEU A 44 -6.74 -0.58 -6.46
CA LEU A 44 -6.40 -1.77 -7.23
C LEU A 44 -4.90 -1.86 -7.47
N ASN A 45 -4.31 -2.97 -7.11
CA ASN A 45 -2.92 -3.29 -7.38
C ASN A 45 -2.83 -4.51 -8.29
N LEU A 46 -2.44 -4.31 -9.54
CA LEU A 46 -2.17 -5.40 -10.45
C LEU A 46 -0.92 -6.17 -9.97
N LEU A 47 -1.14 -7.38 -9.47
CA LEU A 47 -0.06 -8.21 -8.96
C LEU A 47 0.95 -8.52 -10.06
N GLY A 48 2.22 -8.38 -9.72
CA GLY A 48 3.36 -8.66 -10.57
C GLY A 48 4.64 -8.57 -9.77
N GLU A 49 5.65 -9.30 -10.19
CA GLU A 49 7.01 -9.18 -9.68
C GLU A 49 7.82 -8.26 -10.60
N ALA A 50 9.02 -7.89 -10.18
CA ALA A 50 9.95 -7.13 -11.01
C ALA A 50 10.16 -7.83 -12.35
N VAL A 51 10.06 -7.10 -13.44
CA VAL A 51 10.13 -7.66 -14.79
C VAL A 51 11.55 -7.56 -15.34
N LEU A 52 12.03 -8.68 -15.91
CA LEU A 52 13.36 -8.74 -16.52
C LEU A 52 13.35 -8.33 -18.00
N GLY A 53 12.20 -8.42 -18.67
CA GLY A 53 12.07 -8.21 -20.11
C GLY A 53 11.16 -7.03 -20.50
N ALA A 54 11.58 -6.29 -21.54
CA ALA A 54 10.83 -5.13 -22.03
C ALA A 54 9.40 -5.45 -22.49
N LYS A 55 9.18 -6.64 -23.09
CA LYS A 55 7.84 -7.07 -23.53
C LYS A 55 6.89 -7.30 -22.34
N GLU A 56 7.39 -7.85 -21.26
CA GLU A 56 6.58 -8.06 -20.04
C GLU A 56 6.28 -6.71 -19.37
N ALA A 57 7.27 -5.82 -19.28
CA ALA A 57 7.08 -4.46 -18.78
C ALA A 57 6.00 -3.71 -19.56
N GLU A 58 6.07 -3.76 -20.89
CA GLU A 58 5.06 -3.14 -21.76
C GLU A 58 3.67 -3.76 -21.55
N ARG A 59 3.56 -5.09 -21.44
CA ARG A 59 2.30 -5.76 -21.15
C ARG A 59 1.72 -5.26 -19.82
N ARG A 60 2.52 -5.20 -18.75
CA ARG A 60 2.11 -4.71 -17.44
C ARG A 60 1.61 -3.27 -17.47
N LEU A 61 2.28 -2.42 -18.24
CA LEU A 61 1.85 -1.05 -18.45
C LEU A 61 0.48 -1.00 -19.15
N GLN A 62 0.27 -1.81 -20.20
CA GLN A 62 -1.00 -1.88 -20.92
C GLN A 62 -2.12 -2.44 -20.03
N ASP A 63 -1.87 -3.44 -19.22
CA ASP A 63 -2.83 -4.00 -18.27
C ASP A 63 -3.22 -2.95 -17.20
N THR A 64 -2.25 -2.20 -16.68
CA THR A 64 -2.51 -1.07 -15.76
C THR A 64 -3.33 0.02 -16.43
N MET A 65 -3.02 0.35 -17.69
CA MET A 65 -3.80 1.30 -18.47
C MET A 65 -5.23 0.80 -18.74
N ALA A 66 -5.41 -0.51 -18.95
CA ALA A 66 -6.73 -1.10 -19.12
C ALA A 66 -7.59 -0.95 -17.85
N LEU A 67 -7.00 -1.19 -16.66
CA LEU A 67 -7.67 -0.91 -15.39
C LEU A 67 -8.06 0.56 -15.26
N LEU A 68 -7.15 1.48 -15.60
CA LEU A 68 -7.46 2.91 -15.53
C LEU A 68 -8.56 3.34 -16.50
N ARG A 69 -8.70 2.68 -17.66
CA ARG A 69 -9.76 2.96 -18.65
C ARG A 69 -11.14 2.52 -18.18
N ASP A 70 -11.22 1.56 -17.27
CA ASP A 70 -12.51 1.16 -16.69
C ASP A 70 -13.08 2.33 -15.85
N PRO A 71 -14.25 2.88 -16.20
CA PRO A 71 -14.82 4.03 -15.50
C PRO A 71 -15.19 3.74 -14.05
N MET A 72 -15.29 2.49 -13.67
CA MET A 72 -15.54 2.07 -12.28
C MET A 72 -14.28 2.11 -11.41
N VAL A 73 -13.07 2.07 -12.02
CA VAL A 73 -11.79 2.08 -11.31
C VAL A 73 -11.33 3.53 -11.12
N ASP A 74 -11.25 3.97 -9.89
CA ASP A 74 -10.88 5.34 -9.53
C ASP A 74 -9.56 5.44 -8.73
N TYR A 75 -8.90 4.31 -8.42
CA TYR A 75 -7.65 4.30 -7.71
C TYR A 75 -6.80 3.07 -8.09
N VAL A 76 -5.59 3.28 -8.57
CA VAL A 76 -4.62 2.22 -8.88
C VAL A 76 -3.29 2.46 -8.20
N SER A 77 -2.64 1.36 -7.80
CA SER A 77 -1.23 1.34 -7.40
C SER A 77 -0.37 0.77 -8.51
N VAL A 78 0.77 1.40 -8.76
CA VAL A 78 1.75 1.01 -9.78
C VAL A 78 3.12 0.89 -9.15
N LYS A 79 3.86 -0.14 -9.52
CA LYS A 79 5.25 -0.37 -9.09
C LYS A 79 6.21 0.01 -10.22
N ALA A 80 7.23 0.80 -9.92
CA ALA A 80 8.24 1.20 -10.90
C ALA A 80 8.91 -0.01 -11.54
N SER A 81 9.30 -1.00 -10.74
CA SER A 81 9.97 -2.23 -11.16
C SER A 81 9.11 -3.15 -12.04
N SER A 82 7.79 -2.98 -12.04
CA SER A 82 6.87 -3.80 -12.84
C SER A 82 6.62 -3.24 -14.25
N VAL A 83 6.87 -1.96 -14.48
CA VAL A 83 6.57 -1.29 -15.77
C VAL A 83 7.81 -0.87 -16.57
N VAL A 84 8.98 -0.98 -15.98
CA VAL A 84 10.28 -0.79 -16.67
C VAL A 84 11.22 -1.91 -16.29
N SER A 85 11.78 -2.59 -17.29
CA SER A 85 12.78 -3.63 -17.09
C SER A 85 14.17 -3.03 -16.92
N GLN A 86 15.05 -3.76 -16.24
CA GLN A 86 16.48 -3.46 -16.13
C GLN A 86 16.76 -2.06 -15.56
N LEU A 87 16.12 -1.73 -14.44
CA LEU A 87 16.49 -0.55 -13.67
C LEU A 87 17.94 -0.71 -13.21
N ASN A 88 18.76 0.29 -13.50
CA ASN A 88 20.19 0.23 -13.25
C ASN A 88 20.60 1.33 -12.27
N PRO A 89 21.00 0.97 -11.03
CA PRO A 89 21.46 1.97 -10.04
C PRO A 89 22.68 2.78 -10.50
N TRP A 90 23.52 2.22 -11.38
CA TRP A 90 24.70 2.92 -11.94
C TRP A 90 24.32 3.92 -13.04
N ASP A 91 23.12 3.82 -13.60
CA ASP A 91 22.52 4.75 -14.55
C ASP A 91 21.23 5.31 -13.94
N PHE A 92 21.37 5.99 -12.81
CA PHE A 92 20.24 6.53 -12.05
C PHE A 92 19.38 7.47 -12.89
N ASP A 93 20.00 8.50 -13.48
CA ASP A 93 19.29 9.50 -14.30
C ASP A 93 18.62 8.86 -15.51
N GLY A 94 19.28 7.96 -16.23
CA GLY A 94 18.67 7.25 -17.34
C GLY A 94 17.54 6.33 -16.91
N SER A 95 17.62 5.71 -15.72
CA SER A 95 16.53 4.92 -15.14
C SER A 95 15.33 5.78 -14.79
N VAL A 96 15.55 6.96 -14.19
CA VAL A 96 14.51 7.95 -13.90
C VAL A 96 13.83 8.43 -15.19
N GLU A 97 14.60 8.79 -16.22
CA GLU A 97 14.05 9.25 -17.51
C GLU A 97 13.18 8.17 -18.18
N ARG A 98 13.63 6.92 -18.18
CA ARG A 98 12.86 5.79 -18.70
C ARG A 98 11.54 5.61 -17.94
N LEU A 99 11.57 5.65 -16.60
CA LEU A 99 10.38 5.52 -15.76
C LEU A 99 9.41 6.67 -15.96
N VAL A 100 9.89 7.91 -15.95
CA VAL A 100 9.07 9.10 -16.22
C VAL A 100 8.42 9.00 -17.59
N GLY A 101 9.18 8.64 -18.64
CA GLY A 101 8.65 8.45 -19.98
C GLY A 101 7.58 7.37 -20.07
N THR A 102 7.77 6.26 -19.34
CA THR A 102 6.85 5.12 -19.31
C THR A 102 5.58 5.43 -18.52
N LEU A 103 5.68 6.11 -17.38
CA LEU A 103 4.54 6.41 -16.52
C LEU A 103 3.73 7.63 -16.99
N ARG A 104 4.35 8.60 -17.66
CA ARG A 104 3.68 9.83 -18.13
C ARG A 104 2.34 9.58 -18.86
N PRO A 105 2.19 8.58 -19.76
CA PRO A 105 0.90 8.28 -20.36
C PRO A 105 -0.21 7.92 -19.39
N LEU A 106 0.11 7.24 -18.25
CA LEU A 106 -0.87 6.93 -17.22
C LEU A 106 -1.36 8.20 -16.53
N TYR A 107 -0.44 9.11 -16.19
CA TYR A 107 -0.79 10.39 -15.55
C TYR A 107 -1.56 11.32 -16.48
N ARG A 108 -1.22 11.35 -17.78
CA ARG A 108 -2.02 12.08 -18.80
C ARG A 108 -3.42 11.55 -18.91
N PHE A 109 -3.56 10.22 -18.97
CA PHE A 109 -4.89 9.62 -18.96
C PHE A 109 -5.68 10.04 -17.72
N ALA A 110 -5.07 10.08 -16.54
CA ALA A 110 -5.74 10.49 -15.32
C ALA A 110 -6.24 11.95 -15.40
N VAL A 111 -5.44 12.87 -15.95
CA VAL A 111 -5.85 14.28 -16.16
C VAL A 111 -6.99 14.39 -17.14
N ASP A 112 -6.95 13.65 -18.25
CA ASP A 112 -7.92 13.75 -19.35
C ASP A 112 -9.23 12.97 -19.07
N ALA A 113 -9.20 12.01 -18.16
CA ALA A 113 -10.31 11.07 -17.92
C ALA A 113 -11.65 11.73 -17.57
N PRO A 114 -11.73 12.82 -16.77
CA PRO A 114 -13.01 13.48 -16.48
C PRO A 114 -13.72 14.03 -17.71
N GLY A 115 -12.96 14.43 -18.73
CA GLY A 115 -13.51 14.93 -20.00
C GLY A 115 -13.90 13.85 -21.01
N GLN A 116 -13.43 12.61 -20.82
CA GLN A 116 -13.56 11.52 -21.79
C GLN A 116 -14.49 10.38 -21.33
N SER A 117 -14.93 10.40 -20.07
CA SER A 117 -15.73 9.33 -19.48
C SER A 117 -16.83 9.89 -18.57
N SER A 118 -17.65 9.01 -18.00
CA SER A 118 -18.64 9.36 -16.97
C SER A 118 -18.03 9.76 -15.62
N ARG A 119 -16.71 9.86 -15.52
CA ARG A 119 -16.00 10.25 -14.29
C ARG A 119 -16.17 11.73 -13.99
N THR A 120 -16.36 12.02 -12.71
CA THR A 120 -16.46 13.39 -12.19
C THR A 120 -15.12 13.92 -11.65
N ALA A 121 -14.14 13.01 -11.43
CA ALA A 121 -12.81 13.32 -10.91
C ALA A 121 -11.74 12.46 -11.60
N PRO A 122 -10.47 12.92 -11.65
CA PRO A 122 -9.36 12.12 -12.10
C PRO A 122 -9.21 10.82 -11.28
N PRO A 123 -8.88 9.68 -11.90
CA PRO A 123 -8.48 8.50 -11.15
C PRO A 123 -7.16 8.77 -10.43
N PHE A 124 -7.03 8.23 -9.22
CA PHE A 124 -5.85 8.42 -8.39
C PHE A 124 -4.79 7.37 -8.72
N ILE A 125 -3.57 7.82 -8.94
CA ILE A 125 -2.41 6.96 -9.18
C ILE A 125 -1.48 7.02 -7.97
N ASN A 126 -1.11 5.86 -7.45
CA ASN A 126 -0.18 5.74 -6.34
C ASN A 126 1.06 4.95 -6.79
N LEU A 127 2.25 5.47 -6.54
CA LEU A 127 3.49 4.71 -6.72
C LEU A 127 3.76 3.87 -5.47
N ASP A 128 3.73 2.55 -5.64
CA ASP A 128 4.07 1.61 -4.58
C ASP A 128 5.59 1.51 -4.43
N MET A 129 6.05 1.38 -3.19
CA MET A 129 7.45 1.14 -2.84
C MET A 129 7.67 -0.36 -2.66
N GLU A 130 8.72 -0.91 -3.22
CA GLU A 130 9.05 -2.33 -3.10
C GLU A 130 10.33 -2.54 -2.30
N GLU A 131 11.49 -2.51 -2.95
CA GLU A 131 12.76 -2.78 -2.33
C GLU A 131 13.48 -1.49 -1.92
N TYR A 132 14.37 -1.60 -0.95
CA TYR A 132 15.13 -0.45 -0.44
C TYR A 132 15.90 0.30 -1.55
N HIS A 133 16.51 -0.45 -2.46
CA HIS A 133 17.30 0.16 -3.55
C HIS A 133 16.48 1.00 -4.53
N ASP A 134 15.15 0.84 -4.54
CA ASP A 134 14.24 1.61 -5.39
C ASP A 134 13.75 2.91 -4.71
N LEU A 135 14.09 3.15 -3.44
CA LEU A 135 13.57 4.27 -2.66
C LEU A 135 13.84 5.61 -3.35
N ASP A 136 15.12 5.93 -3.56
CA ASP A 136 15.51 7.22 -4.16
C ASP A 136 15.02 7.37 -5.60
N LEU A 137 15.03 6.26 -6.35
CA LEU A 137 14.54 6.24 -7.74
C LEU A 137 13.04 6.56 -7.80
N THR A 138 12.25 5.93 -6.93
CA THR A 138 10.80 6.13 -6.91
C THR A 138 10.44 7.55 -6.44
N LEU A 139 11.16 8.09 -5.45
CA LEU A 139 11.00 9.48 -5.01
C LEU A 139 11.27 10.45 -6.16
N GLU A 140 12.40 10.29 -6.85
CA GLU A 140 12.80 11.17 -7.94
C GLU A 140 11.79 11.12 -9.10
N VAL A 141 11.34 9.95 -9.48
CA VAL A 141 10.32 9.76 -10.53
C VAL A 141 9.02 10.44 -10.15
N PHE A 142 8.55 10.27 -8.91
CA PHE A 142 7.33 10.88 -8.41
C PHE A 142 7.39 12.41 -8.48
N GLU A 143 8.48 12.99 -7.99
CA GLU A 143 8.69 14.44 -7.98
C GLU A 143 8.83 15.00 -9.40
N ARG A 144 9.58 14.35 -10.30
CA ARG A 144 9.74 14.80 -11.69
C ARG A 144 8.42 14.81 -12.45
N ILE A 145 7.64 13.73 -12.38
CA ILE A 145 6.34 13.68 -13.05
C ILE A 145 5.43 14.79 -12.52
N LEU A 146 5.27 14.88 -11.22
CA LEU A 146 4.34 15.84 -10.61
C LEU A 146 4.83 17.30 -10.67
N SER A 147 6.06 17.55 -11.08
CA SER A 147 6.59 18.89 -11.36
C SER A 147 6.28 19.39 -12.76
N GLU A 148 5.81 18.52 -13.67
CA GLU A 148 5.39 18.91 -15.02
C GLU A 148 4.09 19.75 -14.95
N ASP A 149 4.02 20.85 -15.70
CA ASP A 149 2.90 21.80 -15.65
C ASP A 149 1.56 21.12 -15.92
N GLU A 150 1.53 20.13 -16.82
CA GLU A 150 0.32 19.38 -17.17
C GLU A 150 -0.24 18.56 -15.99
N PHE A 151 0.57 18.24 -14.97
CA PHE A 151 0.17 17.45 -13.80
C PHE A 151 0.02 18.27 -12.53
N MET A 152 0.22 19.59 -12.58
CA MET A 152 0.13 20.44 -11.38
C MET A 152 -1.22 20.34 -10.65
N GLY A 153 -2.31 20.17 -11.38
CA GLY A 153 -3.65 20.01 -10.80
C GLY A 153 -4.01 18.58 -10.36
N LEU A 154 -3.12 17.59 -10.56
CA LEU A 154 -3.43 16.18 -10.30
C LEU A 154 -2.98 15.78 -8.88
N GLU A 155 -3.90 15.25 -8.09
CA GLU A 155 -3.54 14.54 -6.85
C GLU A 155 -2.99 13.15 -7.18
N ALA A 156 -1.86 12.79 -6.59
CA ALA A 156 -1.24 11.48 -6.70
C ALA A 156 -0.58 11.06 -5.40
N GLY A 157 -0.22 9.80 -5.28
CA GLY A 157 0.34 9.24 -4.05
C GLY A 157 1.63 8.47 -4.25
N ILE A 158 2.36 8.33 -3.14
CA ILE A 158 3.56 7.51 -3.02
C ILE A 158 3.55 6.77 -1.68
N VAL A 159 4.28 5.67 -1.58
CA VAL A 159 4.38 4.86 -0.36
C VAL A 159 5.73 5.08 0.32
N LEU A 160 5.72 5.15 1.65
CA LEU A 160 6.92 5.04 2.48
C LEU A 160 6.80 3.89 3.46
N GLN A 161 7.89 3.18 3.66
CA GLN A 161 7.99 1.96 4.47
C GLN A 161 8.71 2.27 5.79
N ALA A 162 8.00 2.18 6.91
CA ALA A 162 8.53 2.54 8.23
C ALA A 162 9.65 1.61 8.73
N TYR A 163 9.80 0.41 8.16
CA TYR A 163 10.90 -0.49 8.52
C TYR A 163 12.27 0.01 8.04
N LEU A 164 12.31 1.04 7.18
CA LEU A 164 13.53 1.69 6.71
C LEU A 164 13.82 2.95 7.54
N PRO A 165 15.01 3.08 8.14
CA PRO A 165 15.45 4.31 8.81
C PRO A 165 15.38 5.55 7.90
N ASP A 166 15.74 5.39 6.64
CA ASP A 166 15.79 6.45 5.62
C ASP A 166 14.42 7.03 5.26
N SER A 167 13.32 6.34 5.62
CA SER A 167 11.96 6.84 5.39
C SER A 167 11.68 8.18 6.09
N VAL A 168 12.42 8.53 7.14
CA VAL A 168 12.28 9.83 7.81
C VAL A 168 12.78 10.96 6.91
N ALA A 169 13.97 10.81 6.35
CA ALA A 169 14.53 11.78 5.40
C ALA A 169 13.71 11.83 4.10
N ALA A 170 13.25 10.67 3.63
CA ALA A 170 12.36 10.59 2.47
C ALA A 170 11.03 11.33 2.71
N LEU A 171 10.44 11.21 3.90
CA LEU A 171 9.22 11.95 4.26
C LEU A 171 9.48 13.46 4.32
N ASP A 172 10.59 13.90 4.92
CA ASP A 172 10.95 15.31 4.98
C ASP A 172 11.09 15.89 3.55
N ARG A 173 11.76 15.16 2.64
CA ARG A 173 11.87 15.51 1.21
C ARG A 173 10.50 15.66 0.54
N LEU A 174 9.59 14.71 0.76
CA LEU A 174 8.23 14.75 0.22
C LEU A 174 7.39 15.89 0.81
N ILE A 175 7.58 16.23 2.08
CA ILE A 175 6.92 17.37 2.71
C ILE A 175 7.37 18.68 2.05
N ASP A 176 8.66 18.86 1.85
CA ASP A 176 9.21 20.05 1.20
C ASP A 176 8.71 20.15 -0.25
N PHE A 177 8.76 19.06 -1.01
CA PHE A 177 8.19 18.97 -2.35
C PHE A 177 6.69 19.35 -2.38
N ALA A 178 5.90 18.78 -1.47
CA ALA A 178 4.45 19.03 -1.40
C ALA A 178 4.14 20.51 -1.11
N ARG A 179 4.88 21.13 -0.20
CA ARG A 179 4.77 22.56 0.12
C ARG A 179 5.11 23.45 -1.07
N ASP A 180 6.24 23.19 -1.71
CA ASP A 180 6.68 23.96 -2.89
C ASP A 180 5.65 23.84 -4.02
N ARG A 181 5.09 22.64 -4.22
CA ARG A 181 4.07 22.36 -5.21
C ARG A 181 2.78 23.16 -4.92
N THR A 182 2.26 23.09 -3.70
CA THR A 182 1.03 23.80 -3.32
C THR A 182 1.22 25.31 -3.27
N ALA A 183 2.39 25.81 -2.89
CA ALA A 183 2.74 27.23 -2.97
C ALA A 183 2.70 27.77 -4.41
N ARG A 184 2.93 26.92 -5.42
CA ARG A 184 2.79 27.25 -6.86
C ARG A 184 1.37 27.01 -7.39
N GLY A 185 0.39 26.73 -6.52
CA GLY A 185 -1.00 26.49 -6.90
C GLY A 185 -1.28 25.04 -7.35
N GLY A 186 -0.36 24.11 -7.10
CA GLY A 186 -0.54 22.71 -7.39
C GLY A 186 -1.43 21.98 -6.38
N ALA A 187 -1.93 20.82 -6.77
CA ALA A 187 -2.70 19.95 -5.88
C ALA A 187 -1.81 19.31 -4.80
N PRO A 188 -2.36 18.98 -3.61
CA PRO A 188 -1.63 18.25 -2.59
C PRO A 188 -1.20 16.87 -3.08
N VAL A 189 -0.24 16.26 -2.40
CA VAL A 189 0.18 14.88 -2.64
C VAL A 189 -0.22 13.99 -1.45
N LYS A 190 -0.27 12.68 -1.68
CA LYS A 190 -0.57 11.72 -0.63
C LYS A 190 0.66 10.85 -0.34
N VAL A 191 1.00 10.68 0.92
CA VAL A 191 1.98 9.69 1.37
C VAL A 191 1.24 8.58 2.12
N ARG A 192 1.31 7.36 1.59
CA ARG A 192 0.82 6.16 2.27
C ARG A 192 1.93 5.59 3.14
N LEU A 193 1.72 5.60 4.44
CA LEU A 193 2.65 5.03 5.41
C LEU A 193 2.30 3.57 5.66
N VAL A 194 3.24 2.68 5.36
CA VAL A 194 3.15 1.24 5.64
C VAL A 194 4.29 0.84 6.57
N LYS A 195 4.17 -0.30 7.26
CA LYS A 195 5.28 -0.81 8.08
C LYS A 195 6.39 -1.39 7.22
N GLY A 196 6.06 -2.08 6.16
CA GLY A 196 6.95 -2.75 5.23
C GLY A 196 6.60 -4.23 5.11
N ALA A 197 6.70 -4.77 3.91
CA ALA A 197 6.26 -6.13 3.59
C ALA A 197 7.38 -7.04 3.06
N ASN A 198 8.57 -6.49 2.81
CA ASN A 198 9.65 -7.21 2.12
C ASN A 198 10.83 -7.54 3.05
N LEU A 199 10.65 -7.55 4.38
CA LEU A 199 11.74 -7.74 5.35
C LEU A 199 12.56 -9.02 5.08
N SER A 200 11.90 -10.13 4.78
CA SER A 200 12.59 -11.39 4.48
C SER A 200 13.44 -11.29 3.21
N MET A 201 12.91 -10.66 2.16
CA MET A 201 13.63 -10.45 0.88
C MET A 201 14.83 -9.52 1.07
N GLU A 202 14.64 -8.39 1.75
CA GLU A 202 15.72 -7.43 2.08
C GLU A 202 16.84 -8.11 2.86
N THR A 203 16.47 -8.95 3.84
CA THR A 203 17.43 -9.69 4.64
C THR A 203 18.23 -10.68 3.80
N VAL A 204 17.55 -11.49 2.98
CA VAL A 204 18.21 -12.48 2.11
C VAL A 204 19.12 -11.79 1.08
N THR A 205 18.67 -10.71 0.49
CA THR A 205 19.45 -9.94 -0.48
C THR A 205 20.70 -9.37 0.17
N ALA A 206 20.58 -8.71 1.32
CA ALA A 206 21.73 -8.16 2.06
C ALA A 206 22.73 -9.25 2.46
N ASP A 207 22.25 -10.36 3.03
CA ASP A 207 23.09 -11.47 3.49
C ASP A 207 23.83 -12.14 2.32
N SER A 208 23.18 -12.32 1.16
CA SER A 208 23.78 -12.95 -0.01
C SER A 208 24.87 -12.10 -0.66
N HIS A 209 24.81 -10.78 -0.50
CA HIS A 209 25.81 -9.85 -1.04
C HIS A 209 26.82 -9.35 0.00
N GLY A 210 26.66 -9.72 1.28
CA GLY A 210 27.48 -9.20 2.37
C GLY A 210 27.24 -7.71 2.64
N TRP A 211 26.04 -7.21 2.35
CA TRP A 211 25.66 -5.82 2.59
C TRP A 211 25.09 -5.62 4.00
N VAL A 212 25.13 -4.38 4.46
CA VAL A 212 24.40 -3.99 5.67
C VAL A 212 22.90 -4.10 5.39
N ARG A 213 22.15 -4.69 6.32
CA ARG A 213 20.70 -4.75 6.21
C ARG A 213 20.10 -3.35 6.35
N ALA A 214 19.33 -2.91 5.36
CA ALA A 214 18.70 -1.60 5.35
C ALA A 214 17.56 -1.48 6.39
N PRO A 215 16.67 -2.48 6.56
CA PRO A 215 15.59 -2.39 7.53
C PRO A 215 16.07 -2.44 8.98
N TYR A 216 15.27 -1.86 9.87
CA TYR A 216 15.45 -2.03 11.32
C TYR A 216 15.49 -3.51 11.72
N ALA A 217 16.26 -3.79 12.77
CA ALA A 217 16.47 -5.15 13.23
C ALA A 217 15.25 -5.75 13.93
N THR A 218 14.41 -4.90 14.52
CA THR A 218 13.25 -5.32 15.32
C THR A 218 11.96 -4.68 14.86
N LYS A 219 10.86 -5.39 15.13
CA LYS A 219 9.52 -4.85 14.91
C LYS A 219 9.23 -3.62 15.79
N ALA A 220 9.76 -3.57 17.00
CA ALA A 220 9.58 -2.44 17.90
C ALA A 220 10.17 -1.15 17.31
N GLU A 221 11.37 -1.23 16.71
CA GLU A 221 11.98 -0.10 16.01
C GLU A 221 11.14 0.34 14.81
N THR A 222 10.62 -0.61 14.03
CA THR A 222 9.70 -0.33 12.92
C THR A 222 8.42 0.36 13.43
N ASP A 223 7.82 -0.13 14.51
CA ASP A 223 6.60 0.45 15.08
C ASP A 223 6.88 1.86 15.63
N ALA A 224 8.01 2.08 16.29
CA ALA A 224 8.43 3.40 16.75
C ALA A 224 8.67 4.37 15.59
N ASN A 225 9.30 3.90 14.50
CA ASN A 225 9.50 4.73 13.32
C ASN A 225 8.17 5.04 12.60
N TYR A 226 7.23 4.10 12.57
CA TYR A 226 5.90 4.35 12.03
C TYR A 226 5.20 5.50 12.77
N LEU A 227 5.27 5.52 14.10
CA LEU A 227 4.72 6.63 14.90
C LEU A 227 5.47 7.95 14.67
N ARG A 228 6.79 7.90 14.49
CA ARG A 228 7.60 9.08 14.16
C ARG A 228 7.21 9.67 12.80
N LEU A 229 6.97 8.82 11.80
CA LEU A 229 6.50 9.26 10.49
C LEU A 229 5.10 9.87 10.58
N LEU A 230 4.18 9.27 11.34
CA LEU A 230 2.85 9.84 11.59
C LEU A 230 2.93 11.19 12.28
N ASP A 231 3.78 11.33 13.31
CA ASP A 231 3.98 12.58 14.02
C ASP A 231 4.44 13.72 13.09
N ARG A 232 5.35 13.41 12.14
CA ARG A 232 5.85 14.39 11.15
C ARG A 232 4.82 14.71 10.09
N ALA A 233 4.14 13.69 9.54
CA ALA A 233 3.19 13.86 8.45
C ALA A 233 1.88 14.53 8.87
N LEU A 234 1.48 14.41 10.14
CA LEU A 234 0.24 14.97 10.68
C LEU A 234 0.43 16.32 11.37
N ARG A 235 1.47 17.08 11.02
CA ARG A 235 1.65 18.42 11.51
C ARG A 235 0.67 19.39 10.85
N PRO A 236 0.09 20.37 11.61
CA PRO A 236 -0.84 21.34 11.04
C PRO A 236 -0.27 22.17 9.89
N ASP A 237 1.03 22.48 9.94
CA ASP A 237 1.71 23.30 8.93
C ASP A 237 1.96 22.58 7.59
N VAL A 238 1.65 21.28 7.48
CA VAL A 238 1.71 20.52 6.22
C VAL A 238 0.33 20.05 5.74
N ALA A 239 -0.72 20.30 6.50
CA ALA A 239 -2.06 19.75 6.28
C ALA A 239 -2.67 20.11 4.92
N ASP A 240 -2.40 21.30 4.40
CA ASP A 240 -2.92 21.74 3.11
C ASP A 240 -2.13 21.15 1.90
N SER A 241 -0.94 20.62 2.16
CA SER A 241 -0.04 20.14 1.12
C SER A 241 0.08 18.61 1.08
N LEU A 242 -0.15 17.94 2.23
CA LEU A 242 0.08 16.52 2.39
C LEU A 242 -1.15 15.81 2.94
N ARG A 243 -1.60 14.77 2.23
CA ARG A 243 -2.55 13.79 2.75
C ARG A 243 -1.81 12.55 3.22
N VAL A 244 -2.33 11.87 4.23
CA VAL A 244 -1.69 10.71 4.85
C VAL A 244 -2.58 9.49 4.74
N GLY A 245 -2.10 8.45 4.02
CA GLY A 245 -2.69 7.12 4.05
C GLY A 245 -2.13 6.34 5.23
N VAL A 246 -2.95 6.09 6.23
CA VAL A 246 -2.58 5.31 7.41
C VAL A 246 -2.86 3.85 7.12
N ALA A 247 -1.84 3.09 6.68
CA ALA A 247 -1.99 1.71 6.26
C ALA A 247 -1.58 0.75 7.38
N SER A 248 -2.56 0.18 8.06
CA SER A 248 -2.31 -0.77 9.15
C SER A 248 -3.55 -1.58 9.53
N HIS A 249 -3.34 -2.86 9.89
CA HIS A 249 -4.31 -3.67 10.63
C HIS A 249 -4.11 -3.63 12.15
N ASN A 250 -3.04 -2.99 12.62
CA ASN A 250 -2.79 -2.82 14.05
C ASN A 250 -3.64 -1.66 14.58
N LEU A 251 -4.65 -1.98 15.39
CA LEU A 251 -5.60 -1.01 15.92
C LEU A 251 -4.94 0.05 16.82
N PHE A 252 -3.85 -0.26 17.51
CA PHE A 252 -3.11 0.73 18.30
C PHE A 252 -2.46 1.78 17.40
N SER A 253 -1.83 1.34 16.30
CA SER A 253 -1.23 2.26 15.32
C SER A 253 -2.30 3.13 14.65
N MET A 254 -3.46 2.54 14.32
CA MET A 254 -4.58 3.27 13.71
C MET A 254 -5.16 4.29 14.69
N ALA A 255 -5.46 3.88 15.93
CA ALA A 255 -5.97 4.77 16.97
C ALA A 255 -5.00 5.93 17.26
N ALA A 256 -3.69 5.65 17.34
CA ALA A 256 -2.69 6.70 17.55
C ALA A 256 -2.71 7.74 16.42
N ALA A 257 -2.82 7.30 15.15
CA ALA A 257 -2.91 8.22 14.02
C ALA A 257 -4.18 9.09 14.08
N VAL A 258 -5.32 8.48 14.39
CA VAL A 258 -6.62 9.16 14.47
C VAL A 258 -6.62 10.17 15.61
N GLU A 259 -6.21 9.76 16.80
CA GLU A 259 -6.19 10.65 17.98
C GLU A 259 -5.17 11.79 17.82
N LEU A 260 -4.01 11.51 17.22
CA LEU A 260 -3.02 12.54 16.91
C LEU A 260 -3.58 13.56 15.90
N ALA A 261 -4.23 13.08 14.84
CA ALA A 261 -4.84 13.95 13.83
C ALA A 261 -5.95 14.81 14.42
N ARG A 262 -6.82 14.26 15.27
CA ARG A 262 -7.88 14.99 15.99
C ARG A 262 -7.32 16.03 16.93
N ALA A 263 -6.33 15.66 17.74
CA ALA A 263 -5.68 16.59 18.66
C ALA A 263 -5.02 17.79 17.97
N ARG A 264 -4.63 17.60 16.70
CA ARG A 264 -4.02 18.65 15.87
C ARG A 264 -4.99 19.35 14.93
N GLY A 265 -6.24 18.92 14.86
CA GLY A 265 -7.26 19.48 13.95
C GLY A 265 -7.01 19.17 12.47
N VAL A 266 -6.32 18.06 12.17
CA VAL A 266 -5.95 17.62 10.82
C VAL A 266 -6.58 16.27 10.44
N ASP A 267 -7.67 15.88 11.07
CA ASP A 267 -8.39 14.62 10.85
C ASP A 267 -8.90 14.46 9.43
N LYS A 268 -9.11 15.53 8.69
CA LYS A 268 -9.48 15.51 7.28
C LYS A 268 -8.33 15.10 6.35
N GLN A 269 -7.10 15.10 6.83
CA GLN A 269 -5.91 14.76 6.05
C GLN A 269 -5.61 13.26 6.03
N ILE A 270 -6.25 12.47 6.91
CA ILE A 270 -6.02 11.02 6.97
C ILE A 270 -7.04 10.23 6.15
N ASP A 271 -6.55 9.20 5.50
CA ASP A 271 -7.34 8.09 4.97
C ASP A 271 -6.91 6.81 5.71
N ALA A 272 -7.86 6.07 6.27
CA ALA A 272 -7.56 4.73 6.78
C ALA A 272 -7.39 3.77 5.61
N GLU A 273 -6.31 2.98 5.59
CA GLU A 273 -6.06 2.00 4.55
C GLU A 273 -5.86 0.61 5.14
N MET A 274 -6.58 -0.37 4.59
CA MET A 274 -6.53 -1.76 5.04
C MET A 274 -6.49 -2.71 3.85
N LEU A 275 -6.14 -3.97 4.08
CA LEU A 275 -6.16 -4.98 3.03
C LEU A 275 -7.58 -5.50 2.79
N GLN A 276 -7.94 -5.64 1.51
CA GLN A 276 -9.19 -6.27 1.11
C GLN A 276 -9.26 -7.72 1.60
N GLY A 277 -10.44 -8.14 2.06
CA GLY A 277 -10.70 -9.52 2.50
C GLY A 277 -10.15 -9.89 3.88
N MET A 278 -9.45 -8.98 4.56
CA MET A 278 -8.89 -9.22 5.89
C MET A 278 -9.62 -8.41 6.97
N ALA A 279 -9.86 -9.03 8.13
CA ALA A 279 -10.39 -8.39 9.33
C ALA A 279 -11.64 -7.48 9.09
N PRO A 280 -12.75 -8.01 8.53
CA PRO A 280 -13.90 -7.21 8.14
C PRO A 280 -14.57 -6.46 9.29
N THR A 281 -14.55 -7.02 10.50
CA THR A 281 -15.07 -6.35 11.70
C THR A 281 -14.26 -5.10 12.05
N GLN A 282 -12.95 -5.20 11.98
CA GLN A 282 -12.05 -4.05 12.21
C GLN A 282 -12.25 -2.97 11.15
N GLN A 283 -12.37 -3.37 9.86
CA GLN A 283 -12.66 -2.44 8.77
C GLN A 283 -13.91 -1.62 9.05
N LYS A 284 -14.97 -2.27 9.55
CA LYS A 284 -16.22 -1.58 9.88
C LYS A 284 -16.02 -0.56 10.99
N VAL A 285 -15.38 -0.95 12.09
CA VAL A 285 -15.13 -0.06 13.23
C VAL A 285 -14.27 1.14 12.83
N ILE A 286 -13.20 0.90 12.09
CA ILE A 286 -12.31 1.98 11.60
C ILE A 286 -13.05 2.92 10.66
N GLN A 287 -13.89 2.40 9.76
CA GLN A 287 -14.68 3.22 8.86
C GLN A 287 -15.69 4.08 9.61
N GLU A 288 -16.36 3.54 10.61
CA GLU A 288 -17.30 4.29 11.46
C GLU A 288 -16.60 5.44 12.22
N ASP A 289 -15.33 5.25 12.60
CA ASP A 289 -14.56 6.25 13.34
C ASP A 289 -13.90 7.31 12.42
N VAL A 290 -13.32 6.90 11.31
CA VAL A 290 -12.55 7.80 10.40
C VAL A 290 -13.43 8.36 9.26
N GLY A 291 -14.53 7.69 8.92
CA GLY A 291 -15.43 8.06 7.82
C GLY A 291 -14.92 7.69 6.43
N ARG A 292 -13.62 7.50 6.23
CA ARG A 292 -13.01 7.15 4.93
C ARG A 292 -12.15 5.90 5.07
N LEU A 293 -12.48 4.88 4.28
CA LEU A 293 -11.72 3.63 4.24
C LEU A 293 -11.33 3.29 2.81
N ILE A 294 -10.04 3.10 2.60
CA ILE A 294 -9.48 2.59 1.35
C ILE A 294 -9.06 1.15 1.55
N LEU A 295 -9.48 0.27 0.67
CA LEU A 295 -9.10 -1.13 0.69
C LEU A 295 -8.10 -1.41 -0.42
N TYR A 296 -6.88 -1.78 -0.02
CA TYR A 296 -5.86 -2.26 -0.95
C TYR A 296 -6.27 -3.62 -1.49
N THR A 297 -6.55 -3.66 -2.78
CA THR A 297 -7.19 -4.78 -3.45
C THR A 297 -6.26 -5.35 -4.51
N PRO A 298 -5.60 -6.48 -4.23
CA PRO A 298 -4.80 -7.18 -5.23
C PRO A 298 -5.70 -7.73 -6.34
N VAL A 299 -5.33 -7.45 -7.57
CA VAL A 299 -5.95 -8.05 -8.76
C VAL A 299 -4.89 -8.77 -9.59
N VAL A 300 -5.28 -9.78 -10.32
CA VAL A 300 -4.41 -10.58 -11.15
C VAL A 300 -5.08 -10.85 -12.48
N ASP A 301 -4.30 -10.90 -13.54
CA ASP A 301 -4.77 -11.42 -14.81
C ASP A 301 -5.15 -12.90 -14.65
N ALA A 302 -6.30 -13.30 -15.19
CA ALA A 302 -6.83 -14.65 -15.08
C ALA A 302 -5.82 -15.75 -15.47
N ASP A 303 -4.94 -15.47 -16.43
CA ASP A 303 -3.90 -16.38 -16.90
C ASP A 303 -2.62 -16.36 -16.05
N SER A 304 -2.46 -15.36 -15.18
CA SER A 304 -1.25 -15.10 -14.37
C SER A 304 -1.41 -15.42 -12.88
N PHE A 305 -2.27 -16.37 -12.53
CA PHE A 305 -2.58 -16.73 -11.14
C PHE A 305 -1.35 -17.20 -10.33
N ASP A 306 -0.29 -17.66 -10.98
CA ASP A 306 0.96 -18.08 -10.31
C ASP A 306 1.61 -16.91 -9.53
N VAL A 307 1.47 -15.68 -10.03
CA VAL A 307 1.92 -14.46 -9.35
C VAL A 307 1.15 -14.22 -8.04
N ALA A 308 -0.12 -14.61 -8.01
CA ALA A 308 -0.95 -14.53 -6.80
C ALA A 308 -0.44 -15.40 -5.66
N VAL A 309 0.20 -16.54 -5.99
CA VAL A 309 0.74 -17.47 -4.99
C VAL A 309 1.85 -16.82 -4.15
N SER A 310 2.79 -16.14 -4.79
CA SER A 310 3.87 -15.40 -4.08
C SER A 310 3.31 -14.35 -3.14
N TYR A 311 2.31 -13.59 -3.58
CA TYR A 311 1.63 -12.61 -2.74
C TYR A 311 0.96 -13.27 -1.51
N LEU A 312 0.25 -14.39 -1.73
CA LEU A 312 -0.45 -15.10 -0.65
C LEU A 312 0.51 -15.71 0.37
N VAL A 313 1.62 -16.28 -0.08
CA VAL A 313 2.65 -16.84 0.82
C VAL A 313 3.19 -15.75 1.73
N ARG A 314 3.55 -14.58 1.18
CA ARG A 314 3.99 -13.43 2.00
C ARG A 314 2.94 -13.00 3.02
N ARG A 315 1.65 -12.98 2.65
CA ARG A 315 0.55 -12.65 3.59
C ARG A 315 0.38 -13.70 4.68
N LEU A 316 0.52 -14.99 4.32
CA LEU A 316 0.45 -16.07 5.30
C LEU A 316 1.61 -16.01 6.30
N GLU A 317 2.84 -15.75 5.82
CA GLU A 317 4.02 -15.58 6.68
C GLU A 317 3.85 -14.39 7.63
N GLU A 318 3.43 -13.24 7.11
CA GLU A 318 3.17 -12.06 7.94
C GLU A 318 2.10 -12.32 9.00
N ASN A 319 1.00 -12.99 8.64
CA ASN A 319 -0.09 -13.25 9.56
C ASN A 319 0.25 -14.34 10.59
N ALA A 320 1.14 -15.28 10.24
CA ALA A 320 1.59 -16.35 11.13
C ALA A 320 2.65 -15.88 12.15
N ALA A 321 3.28 -14.72 11.93
CA ALA A 321 4.28 -14.20 12.85
C ALA A 321 3.65 -13.89 14.21
N GLU A 322 4.22 -14.42 15.30
CA GLU A 322 3.73 -14.23 16.68
C GLU A 322 3.59 -12.75 17.07
N GLU A 323 4.40 -11.90 16.48
CA GLU A 323 4.39 -10.46 16.70
C GLU A 323 3.30 -9.72 15.93
N ASN A 324 2.58 -10.40 15.02
CA ASN A 324 1.53 -9.80 14.23
C ASN A 324 0.28 -9.55 15.08
N PHE A 325 -0.29 -8.34 14.93
CA PHE A 325 -1.49 -7.95 15.65
C PHE A 325 -2.69 -8.87 15.35
N LEU A 326 -2.88 -9.27 14.10
CA LEU A 326 -3.98 -10.16 13.70
C LEU A 326 -3.80 -11.57 14.28
N HIS A 327 -2.57 -12.08 14.36
CA HIS A 327 -2.28 -13.36 15.02
C HIS A 327 -2.65 -13.31 16.51
N ALA A 328 -2.26 -12.24 17.20
CA ALA A 328 -2.60 -12.05 18.61
C ALA A 328 -4.12 -11.99 18.84
N MET A 329 -4.88 -11.37 17.94
CA MET A 329 -6.35 -11.33 18.02
C MET A 329 -6.99 -12.70 17.79
N THR A 330 -6.52 -13.46 16.81
CA THR A 330 -7.07 -14.77 16.48
C THR A 330 -6.83 -15.77 17.62
N SER A 331 -5.65 -15.73 18.24
CA SER A 331 -5.32 -16.62 19.38
C SER A 331 -6.18 -16.35 20.62
N VAL A 332 -6.62 -15.11 20.84
CA VAL A 332 -7.58 -14.77 21.91
C VAL A 332 -8.96 -15.36 21.60
N ASP A 333 -9.44 -15.20 20.37
CA ASP A 333 -10.77 -15.68 19.93
C ASP A 333 -10.85 -17.24 20.01
N GLU A 334 -9.78 -17.93 19.62
CA GLU A 334 -9.70 -19.40 19.71
C GLU A 334 -9.69 -19.89 21.16
N SER A 335 -9.00 -19.21 22.07
CA SER A 335 -8.98 -19.56 23.48
C SER A 335 -10.35 -19.36 24.16
N GLU A 336 -11.09 -18.33 23.81
CA GLU A 336 -12.45 -18.07 24.29
C GLU A 336 -13.46 -19.10 23.76
N ARG A 337 -13.35 -19.51 22.50
CA ARG A 337 -14.22 -20.53 21.87
C ARG A 337 -13.97 -21.93 22.41
N ALA A 338 -12.72 -22.24 22.77
CA ALA A 338 -12.35 -23.55 23.35
C ALA A 338 -12.81 -23.77 24.79
N GLY A 339 -13.42 -22.75 25.43
CA GLY A 339 -13.88 -22.84 26.82
C GLY A 339 -12.74 -23.08 27.82
N GLY A 340 -11.51 -22.79 27.45
CA GLY A 340 -10.34 -22.98 28.27
C GLY A 340 -10.09 -21.79 29.20
N ASP A 341 -9.42 -22.04 30.33
CA ASP A 341 -8.87 -21.04 31.25
C ASP A 341 -7.71 -20.25 30.59
N GLY A 342 -7.88 -19.82 29.34
CA GLY A 342 -6.92 -18.96 28.65
C GLY A 342 -6.86 -17.56 29.28
N PRO A 343 -5.73 -16.87 29.18
CA PRO A 343 -5.60 -15.53 29.75
C PRO A 343 -6.64 -14.59 29.12
N SER A 344 -7.42 -13.93 29.97
CA SER A 344 -8.36 -12.87 29.53
C SER A 344 -7.63 -11.83 28.67
N PRO A 345 -8.29 -11.19 27.67
CA PRO A 345 -7.71 -10.10 26.88
C PRO A 345 -7.06 -8.98 27.71
N LYS A 346 -7.50 -8.81 28.96
CA LYS A 346 -6.96 -7.83 29.92
C LYS A 346 -5.89 -8.41 30.86
N SER A 347 -5.54 -9.70 30.77
CA SER A 347 -4.51 -10.25 31.62
C SER A 347 -3.11 -9.81 31.13
N PRO A 348 -2.12 -9.62 32.06
CA PRO A 348 -0.76 -9.28 31.66
C PRO A 348 -0.07 -10.31 30.76
N GLN A 349 -0.63 -11.50 30.66
CA GLN A 349 -0.12 -12.63 29.86
C GLN A 349 -0.86 -12.79 28.53
N SER A 350 -1.85 -11.93 28.23
CA SER A 350 -2.56 -12.02 26.96
C SER A 350 -1.70 -11.51 25.80
N PRO A 351 -1.84 -12.07 24.59
CA PRO A 351 -1.17 -11.55 23.40
C PRO A 351 -1.47 -10.08 23.15
N MET A 352 -2.68 -9.61 23.48
CA MET A 352 -3.08 -8.22 23.35
C MET A 352 -2.34 -7.30 24.32
N SER A 353 -2.10 -7.72 25.56
CA SER A 353 -1.29 -6.97 26.54
C SER A 353 0.16 -6.83 26.07
N GLY A 354 0.71 -7.85 25.43
CA GLY A 354 2.03 -7.79 24.79
C GLY A 354 2.08 -6.78 23.62
N GLN A 355 1.03 -6.71 22.82
CA GLN A 355 0.91 -5.70 21.76
C GLN A 355 0.80 -4.28 22.31
N GLU A 356 -0.02 -4.09 23.34
CA GLU A 356 -0.17 -2.78 24.03
C GLU A 356 1.15 -2.35 24.66
N ALA A 357 1.86 -3.25 25.35
CA ALA A 357 3.15 -2.95 25.95
C ALA A 357 4.20 -2.50 24.93
N ARG A 358 4.27 -3.18 23.77
CA ARG A 358 5.16 -2.76 22.66
C ARG A 358 4.79 -1.40 22.08
N PHE A 359 3.50 -1.10 21.99
CA PHE A 359 3.03 0.19 21.50
C PHE A 359 3.39 1.36 22.44
N ARG A 360 3.46 1.10 23.76
CA ARG A 360 3.78 2.12 24.76
C ARG A 360 5.29 2.38 24.95
N GLN A 361 6.16 1.52 24.43
CA GLN A 361 7.62 1.70 24.41
C GLN A 361 8.07 2.71 23.33
#